data_b8891c10fb40fffdc71a30a9b9608238
#
_entry.id   b8891c10fb40fffdc71a30a9b9608238
#
_cell.length_a   1.000
_cell.length_b   1.000
_cell.length_c   1.000
_cell.angle_alpha   90.00
_cell.angle_beta   90.00
_cell.angle_gamma   90.00
#
_symmetry.space_group_name_H-M   'P 1'
#
loop_
_entity.id
_entity.type
_entity.pdbx_description
1 polymer ?
#
loop_
_entity_poly.entity_id
_entity_poly.type
_entity_poly.pdbx_seq_one_letter_code
_entity_poly.pdbx_strand_id
1 'polypeptide(L)'
;MNSAVSFKTPNGEELVLLSKQDYEDLVRQAELAEDLADAETVRDFREKLARGEEELIPLEIVSRLIDGENPIRVWREHRGLSAKKLAEMSGISAAYLSELETGKKDGSLSVFKSIATALRLDLDDLVRNETGNPAGHP
;
A
#
# COMPACT_ATOMS: atom_id res chain seq x y z
N MET A 1 30.66 -8.04 -27.63
CA MET A 1 30.19 -7.49 -28.87
C MET A 1 28.93 -8.18 -29.35
N ASN A 2 27.98 -7.40 -29.71
CA ASN A 2 26.66 -7.90 -30.02
C ASN A 2 26.57 -8.34 -31.46
N SER A 3 26.32 -9.60 -31.70
CA SER A 3 26.13 -10.12 -33.05
C SER A 3 24.68 -10.51 -33.30
N ALA A 4 23.76 -9.73 -32.75
CA ALA A 4 22.34 -9.98 -32.90
C ALA A 4 21.90 -9.74 -34.36
N VAL A 5 21.08 -10.63 -34.86
CA VAL A 5 20.48 -10.51 -36.18
C VAL A 5 18.97 -10.38 -36.01
N SER A 6 18.40 -9.35 -36.60
CA SER A 6 16.96 -9.09 -36.52
C SER A 6 16.31 -9.46 -37.84
N PHE A 7 15.11 -10.06 -37.80
CA PHE A 7 14.34 -10.36 -39.01
C PHE A 7 12.85 -10.39 -38.68
N LYS A 8 12.03 -10.21 -39.73
CA LYS A 8 10.59 -10.26 -39.58
C LYS A 8 10.03 -11.56 -40.12
N THR A 9 9.07 -12.12 -39.40
CA THR A 9 8.31 -13.26 -39.91
C THR A 9 7.24 -12.81 -40.89
N PRO A 10 6.64 -13.76 -41.66
CA PRO A 10 5.52 -13.43 -42.50
C PRO A 10 4.34 -12.78 -41.80
N ASN A 11 4.17 -13.05 -40.48
CA ASN A 11 3.10 -12.49 -39.67
C ASN A 11 3.40 -11.06 -39.20
N GLY A 12 4.58 -10.54 -39.48
CA GLY A 12 4.96 -9.21 -39.05
C GLY A 12 5.67 -9.13 -37.73
N GLU A 13 5.93 -10.26 -37.07
CA GLU A 13 6.69 -10.28 -35.84
C GLU A 13 8.17 -10.02 -36.10
N GLU A 14 8.79 -9.23 -35.24
CA GLU A 14 10.23 -9.06 -35.30
C GLU A 14 10.87 -10.08 -34.34
N LEU A 15 11.81 -10.84 -34.88
CA LEU A 15 12.56 -11.79 -34.08
C LEU A 15 14.02 -11.42 -34.09
N VAL A 16 14.70 -11.76 -32.99
CA VAL A 16 16.12 -11.48 -32.85
C VAL A 16 16.84 -12.80 -32.60
N LEU A 17 17.88 -13.05 -33.36
CA LEU A 17 18.72 -14.22 -33.17
C LEU A 17 20.00 -13.80 -32.47
N LEU A 18 20.27 -14.43 -31.33
CA LEU A 18 21.46 -14.16 -30.54
C LEU A 18 22.25 -15.46 -30.36
N SER A 19 23.55 -15.33 -30.12
CA SER A 19 24.29 -16.49 -29.61
C SER A 19 23.78 -16.80 -28.20
N LYS A 20 23.93 -18.05 -27.80
CA LYS A 20 23.56 -18.45 -26.43
C LYS A 20 24.33 -17.64 -25.40
N GLN A 21 25.58 -17.33 -25.66
CA GLN A 21 26.42 -16.55 -24.76
C GLN A 21 25.85 -15.14 -24.60
N ASP A 22 25.49 -14.47 -25.70
CA ASP A 22 24.92 -13.14 -25.63
C ASP A 22 23.59 -13.12 -24.88
N TYR A 23 22.76 -14.13 -25.08
CA TYR A 23 21.50 -14.26 -24.36
C TYR A 23 21.74 -14.38 -22.85
N GLU A 24 22.66 -15.27 -22.45
CA GLU A 24 22.98 -15.46 -21.04
C GLU A 24 23.56 -14.20 -20.40
N ASP A 25 24.37 -13.43 -21.15
CA ASP A 25 24.90 -12.16 -20.66
C ASP A 25 23.79 -11.15 -20.41
N LEU A 26 22.81 -11.06 -21.31
CA LEU A 26 21.68 -10.15 -21.16
C LEU A 26 20.81 -10.52 -19.95
N VAL A 27 20.58 -11.82 -19.74
CA VAL A 27 19.81 -12.30 -18.60
C VAL A 27 20.52 -11.93 -17.29
N ARG A 28 21.83 -12.12 -17.22
CA ARG A 28 22.60 -11.75 -16.03
C ARG A 28 22.54 -10.26 -15.76
N GLN A 29 22.63 -9.43 -16.79
CA GLN A 29 22.55 -7.98 -16.65
C GLN A 29 21.19 -7.54 -16.14
N ALA A 30 20.10 -8.18 -16.62
CA ALA A 30 18.75 -7.87 -16.17
C ALA A 30 18.55 -8.25 -14.70
N GLU A 31 19.03 -9.42 -14.28
CA GLU A 31 18.94 -9.86 -12.90
C GLU A 31 19.72 -8.93 -11.97
N LEU A 32 20.92 -8.52 -12.37
CA LEU A 32 21.71 -7.59 -11.57
C LEU A 32 21.02 -6.23 -11.42
N ALA A 33 20.40 -5.73 -12.48
CA ALA A 33 19.68 -4.47 -12.43
C ALA A 33 18.48 -4.55 -11.48
N GLU A 34 17.75 -5.67 -11.46
CA GLU A 34 16.65 -5.87 -10.53
C GLU A 34 17.15 -5.91 -9.08
N ASP A 35 18.25 -6.64 -8.82
CA ASP A 35 18.83 -6.73 -7.48
C ASP A 35 19.25 -5.35 -6.95
N LEU A 36 19.84 -4.53 -7.81
CA LEU A 36 20.24 -3.18 -7.43
C LEU A 36 19.04 -2.29 -7.15
N ALA A 37 18.00 -2.40 -7.95
CA ALA A 37 16.76 -1.64 -7.75
C ALA A 37 16.08 -2.03 -6.44
N ASP A 38 16.04 -3.32 -6.13
CA ASP A 38 15.45 -3.82 -4.88
C ASP A 38 16.25 -3.32 -3.68
N ALA A 39 17.58 -3.30 -3.78
CA ALA A 39 18.43 -2.81 -2.71
C ALA A 39 18.20 -1.32 -2.43
N GLU A 40 18.04 -0.53 -3.48
CA GLU A 40 17.73 0.89 -3.35
C GLU A 40 16.36 1.11 -2.69
N THR A 41 15.36 0.33 -3.07
CA THR A 41 14.03 0.39 -2.50
C THR A 41 14.06 0.10 -1.00
N VAL A 42 14.77 -0.95 -0.59
CA VAL A 42 14.91 -1.32 0.82
C VAL A 42 15.63 -0.23 1.60
N ARG A 43 16.70 0.33 1.04
CA ARG A 43 17.47 1.39 1.68
C ARG A 43 16.59 2.63 1.88
N ASP A 44 15.86 3.02 0.87
CA ASP A 44 14.97 4.18 0.93
C ASP A 44 13.89 4.00 2.01
N PHE A 45 13.30 2.83 2.08
CA PHE A 45 12.30 2.51 3.10
C PHE A 45 12.89 2.59 4.51
N ARG A 46 14.10 2.05 4.70
CA ARG A 46 14.79 2.12 6.00
C ARG A 46 15.09 3.56 6.42
N GLU A 47 15.48 4.39 5.47
CA GLU A 47 15.74 5.80 5.74
C GLU A 47 14.47 6.52 6.15
N LYS A 48 13.35 6.23 5.47
CA LYS A 48 12.04 6.79 5.82
C LYS A 48 11.58 6.37 7.20
N LEU A 49 11.80 5.10 7.55
CA LEU A 49 11.49 4.61 8.91
C LEU A 49 12.28 5.38 9.95
N ALA A 50 13.59 5.60 9.72
CA ALA A 50 14.45 6.30 10.65
C ALA A 50 14.01 7.75 10.85
N ARG A 51 13.45 8.37 9.81
CA ARG A 51 12.94 9.74 9.88
C ARG A 51 11.52 9.86 10.40
N GLY A 52 10.87 8.74 10.69
CA GLY A 52 9.48 8.74 11.14
C GLY A 52 8.45 8.98 10.02
N GLU A 53 8.87 8.88 8.77
CA GLU A 53 7.99 9.08 7.61
C GLU A 53 7.23 7.83 7.22
N GLU A 54 7.65 6.68 7.71
CA GLU A 54 6.98 5.40 7.48
C GLU A 54 6.81 4.69 8.81
N GLU A 55 5.91 3.73 8.83
CA GLU A 55 5.62 2.96 10.03
C GLU A 55 5.49 1.48 9.66
N LEU A 56 6.01 0.61 10.52
CA LEU A 56 5.81 -0.82 10.36
C LEU A 56 4.48 -1.22 10.97
N ILE A 57 3.64 -1.88 10.18
CA ILE A 57 2.32 -2.31 10.63
C ILE A 57 2.35 -3.81 10.88
N PRO A 58 1.96 -4.27 12.09
CA PRO A 58 1.92 -5.71 12.37
C PRO A 58 1.00 -6.44 11.39
N LEU A 59 1.41 -7.66 11.03
CA LEU A 59 0.63 -8.46 10.08
C LEU A 59 -0.79 -8.70 10.56
N GLU A 60 -1.01 -8.85 11.86
CA GLU A 60 -2.35 -9.07 12.39
C GLU A 60 -3.28 -7.89 12.11
N ILE A 61 -2.75 -6.66 12.11
CA ILE A 61 -3.55 -5.49 11.77
C ILE A 61 -3.94 -5.53 10.30
N VAL A 62 -2.97 -5.84 9.43
CA VAL A 62 -3.23 -5.98 8.01
C VAL A 62 -4.28 -7.06 7.75
N SER A 63 -4.18 -8.19 8.45
CA SER A 63 -5.14 -9.30 8.30
C SER A 63 -6.54 -8.88 8.70
N ARG A 64 -6.69 -8.15 9.78
CA ARG A 64 -8.00 -7.65 10.23
C ARG A 64 -8.63 -6.73 9.20
N LEU A 65 -7.81 -5.85 8.60
CA LEU A 65 -8.29 -4.94 7.57
C LEU A 65 -8.72 -5.70 6.30
N ILE A 66 -7.95 -6.70 5.90
CA ILE A 66 -8.28 -7.53 4.75
C ILE A 66 -9.55 -8.33 5.00
N ASP A 67 -9.77 -8.79 6.23
CA ASP A 67 -10.96 -9.53 6.62
C ASP A 67 -12.22 -8.66 6.65
N GLY A 68 -12.09 -7.37 6.47
CA GLY A 68 -13.23 -6.47 6.38
C GLY A 68 -13.65 -5.85 7.68
N GLU A 69 -12.84 -5.92 8.72
CA GLU A 69 -13.14 -5.21 9.97
C GLU A 69 -13.10 -3.70 9.74
N ASN A 70 -13.85 -2.97 10.51
CA ASN A 70 -13.94 -1.53 10.36
C ASN A 70 -12.57 -0.87 10.57
N PRO A 71 -12.05 -0.12 9.59
CA PRO A 71 -10.71 0.47 9.69
C PRO A 71 -10.54 1.42 10.86
N ILE A 72 -11.56 2.20 11.19
CA ILE A 72 -11.49 3.15 12.30
C ILE A 72 -11.22 2.40 13.61
N ARG A 73 -11.97 1.33 13.83
CA ARG A 73 -11.83 0.54 15.03
C ARG A 73 -10.46 -0.15 15.10
N VAL A 74 -10.05 -0.77 13.99
CA VAL A 74 -8.78 -1.49 13.92
C VAL A 74 -7.61 -0.54 14.22
N TRP A 75 -7.56 0.60 13.56
CA TRP A 75 -6.50 1.56 13.78
C TRP A 75 -6.55 2.20 15.17
N ARG A 76 -7.76 2.45 15.67
CA ARG A 76 -7.92 2.98 17.03
C ARG A 76 -7.32 2.03 18.06
N GLU A 77 -7.63 0.75 17.95
CA GLU A 77 -7.08 -0.26 18.84
C GLU A 77 -5.57 -0.39 18.72
N HIS A 78 -5.07 -0.33 17.49
CA HIS A 78 -3.63 -0.37 17.24
C HIS A 78 -2.91 0.82 17.89
N ARG A 79 -3.52 2.00 17.88
CA ARG A 79 -2.95 3.20 18.51
C ARG A 79 -3.15 3.21 20.04
N GLY A 80 -3.87 2.25 20.59
CA GLY A 80 -4.11 2.17 22.02
C GLY A 80 -5.08 3.23 22.53
N LEU A 81 -5.97 3.71 21.68
CA LEU A 81 -6.93 4.75 22.05
C LEU A 81 -8.27 4.15 22.41
N SER A 82 -8.91 4.71 23.45
CA SER A 82 -10.29 4.38 23.76
C SER A 82 -11.20 5.08 22.75
N ALA A 83 -12.42 4.57 22.61
CA ALA A 83 -13.41 5.23 21.74
C ALA A 83 -13.68 6.65 22.21
N LYS A 84 -13.77 6.85 23.50
CA LYS A 84 -13.98 8.20 24.08
C LYS A 84 -12.84 9.14 23.69
N LYS A 85 -11.60 8.67 23.80
CA LYS A 85 -10.43 9.50 23.50
C LYS A 85 -10.37 9.87 22.02
N LEU A 86 -10.61 8.89 21.16
CA LEU A 86 -10.62 9.18 19.72
C LEU A 86 -11.74 10.15 19.36
N ALA A 87 -12.92 10.00 19.94
CA ALA A 87 -14.03 10.93 19.72
C ALA A 87 -13.65 12.35 20.11
N GLU A 88 -13.03 12.51 21.28
CA GLU A 88 -12.55 13.81 21.73
C GLU A 88 -11.54 14.43 20.76
N MET A 89 -10.57 13.63 20.34
CA MET A 89 -9.52 14.09 19.42
C MET A 89 -10.08 14.46 18.05
N SER A 90 -11.17 13.83 17.65
CA SER A 90 -11.79 14.06 16.34
C SER A 90 -12.90 15.10 16.37
N GLY A 91 -13.28 15.59 17.55
CA GLY A 91 -14.33 16.59 17.68
C GLY A 91 -15.73 16.06 17.45
N ILE A 92 -15.96 14.77 17.71
CA ILE A 92 -17.28 14.15 17.56
C ILE A 92 -17.69 13.46 18.86
N SER A 93 -18.98 13.10 18.99
CA SER A 93 -19.44 12.39 20.16
C SER A 93 -19.00 10.92 20.14
N ALA A 94 -18.88 10.33 21.32
CA ALA A 94 -18.56 8.90 21.43
C ALA A 94 -19.64 8.05 20.78
N ALA A 95 -20.91 8.45 20.90
CA ALA A 95 -22.02 7.75 20.28
C ALA A 95 -21.92 7.76 18.76
N TYR A 96 -21.57 8.89 18.17
CA TYR A 96 -21.42 9.01 16.73
C TYR A 96 -20.24 8.15 16.25
N LEU A 97 -19.12 8.19 16.99
CA LEU A 97 -17.97 7.35 16.64
C LEU A 97 -18.38 5.87 16.66
N SER A 98 -19.15 5.45 17.67
CA SER A 98 -19.62 4.06 17.73
C SER A 98 -20.47 3.69 16.52
N GLU A 99 -21.31 4.59 16.07
CA GLU A 99 -22.13 4.36 14.87
C GLU A 99 -21.28 4.25 13.60
N LEU A 100 -20.20 5.01 13.52
CA LEU A 100 -19.26 4.89 12.41
C LEU A 100 -18.50 3.57 12.46
N GLU A 101 -18.06 3.14 13.65
CA GLU A 101 -17.31 1.90 13.82
C GLU A 101 -18.15 0.65 13.58
N THR A 102 -19.45 0.73 13.81
CA THR A 102 -20.35 -0.40 13.58
C THR A 102 -21.02 -0.36 12.21
N GLY A 103 -20.76 0.66 11.42
CA GLY A 103 -21.33 0.79 10.09
C GLY A 103 -22.78 1.28 10.07
N LYS A 104 -23.32 1.73 11.20
CA LYS A 104 -24.69 2.23 11.28
C LYS A 104 -24.87 3.59 10.60
N LYS A 105 -23.78 4.35 10.51
CA LYS A 105 -23.79 5.65 9.83
C LYS A 105 -22.55 5.80 8.97
N ASP A 106 -22.68 6.54 7.90
CA ASP A 106 -21.56 6.95 7.07
C ASP A 106 -21.14 8.35 7.54
N GLY A 107 -19.84 8.55 7.67
CA GLY A 107 -19.31 9.84 8.04
C GLY A 107 -19.12 10.73 6.82
N SER A 108 -19.09 12.05 7.04
CA SER A 108 -18.71 12.99 6.01
C SER A 108 -17.19 12.92 5.78
N LEU A 109 -16.74 13.44 4.64
CA LEU A 109 -15.32 13.53 4.35
C LEU A 109 -14.57 14.31 5.44
N SER A 110 -15.19 15.38 5.95
CA SER A 110 -14.61 16.21 7.00
C SER A 110 -14.38 15.39 8.28
N VAL A 111 -15.34 14.55 8.66
CA VAL A 111 -15.23 13.71 9.83
C VAL A 111 -14.14 12.67 9.63
N PHE A 112 -14.09 12.02 8.48
CA PHE A 112 -13.04 11.06 8.19
C PHE A 112 -11.65 11.68 8.20
N LYS A 113 -11.51 12.89 7.71
CA LYS A 113 -10.23 13.62 7.78
C LYS A 113 -9.80 13.88 9.22
N SER A 114 -10.75 14.27 10.07
CA SER A 114 -10.46 14.50 11.49
C SER A 114 -10.02 13.22 12.18
N ILE A 115 -10.69 12.11 11.89
CA ILE A 115 -10.35 10.81 12.46
C ILE A 115 -8.97 10.35 11.96
N ALA A 116 -8.71 10.49 10.66
CA ALA A 116 -7.42 10.12 10.10
C ALA A 116 -6.28 10.90 10.75
N THR A 117 -6.46 12.20 10.93
CA THR A 117 -5.48 13.05 11.61
C THR A 117 -5.25 12.57 13.04
N ALA A 118 -6.31 12.26 13.78
CA ALA A 118 -6.19 11.77 15.15
C ALA A 118 -5.48 10.44 15.22
N LEU A 119 -5.66 9.59 14.22
CA LEU A 119 -5.01 8.28 14.15
C LEU A 119 -3.63 8.32 13.48
N ARG A 120 -3.21 9.49 13.00
CA ARG A 120 -1.94 9.69 12.29
C ARG A 120 -1.87 8.81 11.04
N LEU A 121 -2.94 8.86 10.26
CA LEU A 121 -3.09 8.14 9.01
C LEU A 121 -3.42 9.09 7.88
N ASP A 122 -3.22 8.62 6.66
CA ASP A 122 -3.78 9.27 5.49
C ASP A 122 -5.24 8.88 5.36
N LEU A 123 -6.04 9.74 4.77
CA LEU A 123 -7.45 9.45 4.56
C LEU A 123 -7.66 8.15 3.79
N ASP A 124 -6.80 7.85 2.84
CA ASP A 124 -6.87 6.64 2.04
C ASP A 124 -6.81 5.36 2.87
N ASP A 125 -6.11 5.40 4.02
CA ASP A 125 -6.00 4.24 4.91
C ASP A 125 -7.35 3.89 5.54
N LEU A 126 -8.24 4.86 5.68
CA LEU A 126 -9.57 4.61 6.23
C LEU A 126 -10.57 4.24 5.14
N VAL A 127 -10.50 4.90 4.00
CA VAL A 127 -11.49 4.75 2.92
C VAL A 127 -11.27 3.50 2.09
N ARG A 128 -10.01 3.14 1.84
CA ARG A 128 -9.65 2.01 0.99
C ARG A 128 -10.32 0.71 1.41
N ASN A 129 -10.45 0.50 2.70
CA ASN A 129 -10.94 -0.77 3.23
C ASN A 129 -12.45 -0.85 3.30
N GLU A 130 -13.14 0.27 3.17
CA GLU A 130 -14.60 0.27 3.17
C GLU A 130 -15.18 -0.39 1.92
N THR A 131 -14.46 -0.28 0.82
CA THR A 131 -14.92 -0.87 -0.43
C THR A 131 -14.59 -2.35 -0.55
N GLY A 132 -13.71 -2.84 0.30
CA GLY A 132 -13.22 -4.20 0.19
C GLY A 132 -12.45 -4.46 -1.09
N ASN A 133 -12.12 -3.42 -1.82
CA ASN A 133 -11.45 -3.53 -3.10
C ASN A 133 -10.33 -2.51 -3.20
N PRO A 134 -9.14 -2.87 -2.74
CA PRO A 134 -8.03 -1.95 -2.75
C PRO A 134 -7.61 -1.51 -4.14
N ALA A 135 -7.96 -2.25 -5.17
CA ALA A 135 -7.64 -1.85 -6.52
C ALA A 135 -8.53 -0.70 -6.97
N GLY A 136 -9.49 -0.33 -6.18
CA GLY A 136 -10.27 0.87 -6.42
C GLY A 136 -11.04 0.85 -7.69
N HIS A 137 -11.26 -0.32 -8.27
CA HIS A 137 -12.02 -0.29 -9.45
C HIS A 137 -13.39 -0.74 -9.20
N PRO A 138 -14.20 -0.34 -10.04
CA PRO A 138 -15.62 -0.57 -9.97
C PRO A 138 -15.98 -2.01 -9.87
#